data_568f425a5ff3f70b4adcceb00b938637
#
_entry.id   568f425a5ff3f70b4adcceb00b938637
#
_cell.length_a   1.000
_cell.length_b   1.000
_cell.length_c   1.000
_cell.angle_alpha   90.00
_cell.angle_beta   90.00
_cell.angle_gamma   90.00
#
_symmetry.space_group_name_H-M   'P 1'
#
loop_
_entity.id
_entity.type
_entity.pdbx_description
1 polymer ?
#
loop_
_entity_poly.entity_id
_entity_poly.type
_entity_poly.pdbx_seq_one_letter_code
_entity_poly.pdbx_strand_id
1 'polypeptide(L)'
;MKKYLYIIISIVFAGLLVSCEDFLEAPSQSTLDESLIFSNPTLAASAIDGIKEPIGQTNSYRGRYLTHYGANTDIEWYNSSTAASARSDLARYVNSSINTDMNTANNAWAQMYSGIERANICIRGLRTYGDPAPGTEMGQLLGEALTLRAIYYADLVKAWGDVVARFEPISSETMYLEKSSRDVIYKQLIADLEEASELVAWPNGNARTTTTEGINRAFVKAFRARICMAAAGYSQYPDGIRKSNDPDLSVSTLYPVAMQECIDVITSGNASLESSFEGFWRKVCEENITAGGESLWEIPFADGRGRMAFTFAVRHASADQYTGQPRGGDYGPLPNVFYDYDVKDTRRDVTCVPYSWGTATAGISKQIINTGSGVSLWYFGKLRYEWMTRFVTSTNDDGLNEIYMRYAEVLLMAAEIQNELDNLGPAKDYLKQVRQRAFAQADWPVKVDAYLNAITTKEQMFNAIVEEHGFEFCGEMERKAALIRWNLLGNRMDEAVVKLADLSTRTGGYADVPEVLYYRYAADGESLQFYGLNRGETEDRSADYTYNTVYVSPDRLGSTKINSLFTNDPDQNQFWPIWQVFIDASNGTLKNDYGY
;
A
#
# COMPACT_ATOMS: atom_id res chain seq x y z
N MET A 1 86.97 14.53 -1.08
CA MET A 1 86.07 13.31 -1.10
C MET A 1 84.81 13.41 -0.25
N LYS A 2 84.81 13.86 1.00
CA LYS A 2 83.61 13.96 1.84
C LYS A 2 82.48 14.86 1.27
N LYS A 3 82.85 16.00 0.64
CA LYS A 3 81.85 16.91 0.05
C LYS A 3 81.05 16.30 -1.13
N TYR A 4 81.69 15.49 -1.96
CA TYR A 4 81.02 14.83 -3.08
C TYR A 4 80.11 13.65 -2.62
N LEU A 5 80.46 13.03 -1.49
CA LEU A 5 79.64 11.97 -0.90
C LEU A 5 78.30 12.50 -0.40
N TYR A 6 78.29 13.68 0.22
CA TYR A 6 76.99 14.31 0.67
C TYR A 6 76.11 14.75 -0.49
N ILE A 7 76.75 15.23 -1.60
CA ILE A 7 76.00 15.60 -2.80
C ILE A 7 75.33 14.36 -3.46
N ILE A 8 76.07 13.25 -3.53
CA ILE A 8 75.51 11.98 -4.08
C ILE A 8 74.46 11.43 -3.17
N ILE A 9 74.59 11.48 -1.85
CA ILE A 9 73.57 11.04 -0.89
C ILE A 9 72.30 11.94 -0.98
N SER A 10 72.48 13.27 -1.15
CA SER A 10 71.34 14.18 -1.32
C SER A 10 70.60 13.97 -2.65
N ILE A 11 71.27 13.62 -3.74
CA ILE A 11 70.67 13.33 -5.04
C ILE A 11 69.92 11.98 -4.99
N VAL A 12 70.44 10.97 -4.30
CA VAL A 12 69.80 9.68 -4.11
C VAL A 12 68.53 9.81 -3.21
N PHE A 13 68.58 10.67 -2.18
CA PHE A 13 67.41 10.93 -1.31
C PHE A 13 66.36 11.78 -2.01
N ALA A 14 66.71 12.70 -2.90
CA ALA A 14 65.75 13.46 -3.71
C ALA A 14 65.07 12.59 -4.79
N GLY A 15 65.81 11.57 -5.31
CA GLY A 15 65.20 10.59 -6.26
C GLY A 15 64.24 9.59 -5.63
N LEU A 16 64.27 9.42 -4.29
CA LEU A 16 63.34 8.56 -3.56
C LEU A 16 62.00 9.26 -3.18
N LEU A 17 61.87 10.56 -3.44
CA LEU A 17 60.65 11.33 -3.17
C LEU A 17 59.76 11.48 -4.40
N VAL A 18 60.13 10.92 -5.54
CA VAL A 18 59.21 10.75 -6.65
C VAL A 18 58.42 9.47 -6.40
N SER A 19 57.48 9.57 -5.48
CA SER A 19 56.44 8.56 -5.30
C SER A 19 55.57 8.57 -6.56
N CYS A 20 55.56 7.50 -7.30
CA CYS A 20 54.56 7.27 -8.33
C CYS A 20 53.18 7.18 -7.61
N GLU A 21 52.41 8.25 -7.62
CA GLU A 21 51.01 8.23 -7.19
C GLU A 21 50.23 7.15 -7.95
N ASP A 22 50.54 6.90 -9.22
CA ASP A 22 49.92 5.85 -10.06
C ASP A 22 50.14 4.40 -9.58
N PHE A 23 51.13 4.14 -8.68
CA PHE A 23 51.37 2.77 -8.18
C PHE A 23 50.54 2.41 -6.94
N LEU A 24 49.91 3.39 -6.30
CA LEU A 24 49.01 3.19 -5.16
C LEU A 24 47.54 3.11 -5.57
N GLU A 25 47.22 3.48 -6.79
CA GLU A 25 45.90 3.29 -7.42
C GLU A 25 45.85 2.01 -8.28
N ALA A 26 46.25 0.85 -7.74
CA ALA A 26 45.93 -0.40 -8.39
C ALA A 26 44.40 -0.60 -8.24
N PRO A 27 43.62 -0.53 -9.33
CA PRO A 27 42.20 -0.79 -9.23
C PRO A 27 42.02 -2.18 -8.62
N SER A 28 41.22 -2.27 -7.57
CA SER A 28 40.92 -3.54 -6.92
C SER A 28 40.35 -4.51 -7.99
N GLN A 29 41.12 -5.54 -8.31
CA GLN A 29 40.68 -6.56 -9.30
C GLN A 29 39.43 -7.35 -8.84
N SER A 30 38.96 -7.10 -7.63
CA SER A 30 37.76 -7.75 -7.03
C SER A 30 36.53 -6.86 -6.96
N THR A 31 36.62 -5.57 -7.28
CA THR A 31 35.48 -4.66 -7.37
C THR A 31 35.20 -4.32 -8.83
N LEU A 32 33.97 -4.59 -9.30
CA LEU A 32 33.52 -4.13 -10.61
C LEU A 32 33.45 -2.59 -10.60
N ASP A 33 34.10 -1.96 -11.58
CA ASP A 33 34.03 -0.52 -11.77
C ASP A 33 32.61 -0.10 -12.17
N GLU A 34 32.13 1.04 -11.66
CA GLU A 34 30.82 1.60 -12.03
C GLU A 34 30.67 1.74 -13.55
N SER A 35 31.73 2.13 -14.27
CA SER A 35 31.70 2.24 -15.72
C SER A 35 31.40 0.92 -16.41
N LEU A 36 31.95 -0.19 -15.91
CA LEU A 36 31.68 -1.53 -16.46
C LEU A 36 30.25 -1.98 -16.12
N ILE A 37 29.76 -1.69 -14.92
CA ILE A 37 28.41 -2.09 -14.50
C ILE A 37 27.38 -1.36 -15.37
N PHE A 38 27.48 -0.05 -15.49
CA PHE A 38 26.43 0.77 -16.11
C PHE A 38 26.60 0.98 -17.63
N SER A 39 27.68 0.51 -18.24
CA SER A 39 27.80 0.38 -19.70
C SER A 39 27.33 -1.00 -20.23
N ASN A 40 27.11 -1.97 -19.34
CA ASN A 40 26.66 -3.32 -19.68
C ASN A 40 25.20 -3.54 -19.25
N PRO A 41 24.24 -3.75 -20.18
CA PRO A 41 22.82 -3.89 -19.82
C PRO A 41 22.53 -4.99 -18.80
N THR A 42 23.18 -6.15 -18.90
CA THR A 42 22.95 -7.27 -17.96
C THR A 42 23.41 -6.95 -16.54
N LEU A 43 24.58 -6.31 -16.40
CA LEU A 43 25.10 -5.90 -15.10
C LEU A 43 24.25 -4.76 -14.51
N ALA A 44 23.88 -3.79 -15.34
CA ALA A 44 22.99 -2.69 -14.94
C ALA A 44 21.61 -3.22 -14.50
N ALA A 45 21.01 -4.17 -15.22
CA ALA A 45 19.77 -4.80 -14.84
C ALA A 45 19.86 -5.45 -13.45
N SER A 46 20.96 -6.16 -13.14
CA SER A 46 21.18 -6.75 -11.82
C SER A 46 21.30 -5.68 -10.72
N ALA A 47 21.91 -4.53 -11.02
CA ALA A 47 21.99 -3.41 -10.09
C ALA A 47 20.61 -2.78 -9.83
N ILE A 48 19.76 -2.63 -10.87
CA ILE A 48 18.38 -2.16 -10.74
C ILE A 48 17.54 -3.12 -9.90
N ASP A 49 17.64 -4.44 -10.14
CA ASP A 49 16.93 -5.42 -9.32
C ASP A 49 17.39 -5.37 -7.85
N GLY A 50 18.65 -5.01 -7.60
CA GLY A 50 19.18 -4.73 -6.26
C GLY A 50 18.52 -3.55 -5.54
N ILE A 51 17.84 -2.63 -6.24
CA ILE A 51 17.08 -1.54 -5.60
C ILE A 51 15.84 -2.11 -4.88
N LYS A 52 15.27 -3.22 -5.35
CA LYS A 52 14.09 -3.86 -4.75
C LYS A 52 14.43 -4.68 -3.48
N GLU A 53 15.69 -5.04 -3.26
CA GLU A 53 16.09 -5.92 -2.14
C GLU A 53 15.68 -5.40 -0.75
N PRO A 54 15.80 -4.09 -0.42
CA PRO A 54 15.34 -3.54 0.85
C PRO A 54 13.85 -3.75 1.14
N ILE A 55 12.99 -3.85 0.12
CA ILE A 55 11.55 -4.12 0.28
C ILE A 55 11.33 -5.48 0.96
N GLY A 56 12.07 -6.51 0.53
CA GLY A 56 11.95 -7.88 1.01
C GLY A 56 12.55 -8.14 2.39
N GLN A 57 13.21 -7.18 3.04
CA GLN A 57 13.78 -7.38 4.37
C GLN A 57 12.71 -7.53 5.45
N THR A 58 12.99 -8.35 6.49
CA THR A 58 12.01 -8.71 7.52
C THR A 58 11.39 -7.51 8.23
N ASN A 59 12.21 -6.52 8.58
CA ASN A 59 11.75 -5.31 9.27
C ASN A 59 11.43 -4.14 8.31
N SER A 60 11.25 -4.42 7.02
CA SER A 60 10.90 -3.46 5.98
C SER A 60 9.40 -3.56 5.62
N TYR A 61 9.10 -3.50 4.33
CA TYR A 61 7.72 -3.52 3.83
C TYR A 61 6.92 -4.70 4.38
N ARG A 62 7.39 -5.95 4.15
CA ARG A 62 6.65 -7.16 4.47
C ARG A 62 6.31 -7.35 5.96
N GLY A 63 7.14 -6.87 6.87
CA GLY A 63 6.96 -7.13 8.31
C GLY A 63 6.69 -5.88 9.15
N ARG A 64 6.80 -4.69 8.58
CA ARG A 64 6.59 -3.44 9.32
C ARG A 64 5.72 -2.44 8.56
N TYR A 65 6.12 -1.98 7.37
CA TYR A 65 5.38 -0.93 6.67
C TYR A 65 3.98 -1.40 6.27
N LEU A 66 3.86 -2.41 5.42
CA LEU A 66 2.58 -2.92 4.93
C LEU A 66 1.68 -3.47 6.05
N THR A 67 2.28 -4.01 7.10
CA THR A 67 1.54 -4.62 8.21
C THR A 67 1.11 -3.64 9.30
N HIS A 68 1.56 -2.39 9.29
CA HIS A 68 1.27 -1.41 10.35
C HIS A 68 0.69 -0.10 9.83
N TYR A 69 1.06 0.32 8.61
CA TYR A 69 0.52 1.54 8.01
C TYR A 69 -0.93 1.32 7.56
N GLY A 70 -1.79 2.32 7.77
CA GLY A 70 -3.19 2.27 7.33
C GLY A 70 -4.13 1.41 8.20
N ALA A 71 -3.67 0.89 9.32
CA ALA A 71 -4.34 -0.12 10.13
C ALA A 71 -5.71 0.31 10.62
N ASN A 72 -6.06 1.36 11.14
CA ASN A 72 -7.42 1.71 11.57
C ASN A 72 -7.93 2.93 10.77
N THR A 73 -9.07 2.74 10.11
CA THR A 73 -9.74 3.75 9.31
C THR A 73 -11.27 3.67 9.53
N ASP A 74 -12.03 4.43 8.75
CA ASP A 74 -13.49 4.39 8.75
C ASP A 74 -14.09 3.08 8.19
N ILE A 75 -13.26 2.19 7.60
CA ILE A 75 -13.72 0.95 6.96
C ILE A 75 -12.99 -0.32 7.43
N GLU A 76 -11.87 -0.20 8.14
CA GLU A 76 -11.03 -1.33 8.51
C GLU A 76 -10.31 -1.12 9.83
N TRP A 77 -9.99 -2.21 10.53
CA TRP A 77 -9.26 -2.16 11.78
C TRP A 77 -8.33 -3.34 12.03
N TYR A 78 -7.37 -3.14 12.93
CA TYR A 78 -6.61 -4.22 13.53
C TYR A 78 -7.49 -5.02 14.49
N ASN A 79 -7.72 -6.30 14.23
CA ASN A 79 -8.63 -7.14 15.01
C ASN A 79 -8.28 -7.22 16.49
N SER A 80 -7.00 -7.15 16.83
CA SER A 80 -6.49 -7.18 18.20
C SER A 80 -6.23 -5.78 18.80
N SER A 81 -6.85 -4.72 18.28
CA SER A 81 -6.63 -3.32 18.71
C SER A 81 -6.91 -3.05 20.19
N THR A 82 -7.70 -3.90 20.87
CA THR A 82 -7.93 -3.81 22.33
C THR A 82 -6.79 -4.37 23.18
N ALA A 83 -5.91 -5.17 22.61
CA ALA A 83 -4.77 -5.75 23.34
C ALA A 83 -3.60 -4.74 23.36
N ALA A 84 -2.93 -4.62 24.50
CA ALA A 84 -1.74 -3.76 24.62
C ALA A 84 -0.58 -4.35 23.79
N SER A 85 -0.18 -3.64 22.75
CA SER A 85 0.97 -4.00 21.91
C SER A 85 1.43 -2.79 21.10
N ALA A 86 2.68 -2.82 20.64
CA ALA A 86 3.25 -1.79 19.78
C ALA A 86 2.43 -1.57 18.49
N ARG A 87 1.89 -2.65 17.91
CA ARG A 87 1.01 -2.59 16.74
C ARG A 87 -0.34 -1.94 17.06
N SER A 88 -0.95 -2.31 18.20
CA SER A 88 -2.20 -1.70 18.65
C SER A 88 -2.05 -0.20 18.89
N ASP A 89 -0.90 0.24 19.42
CA ASP A 89 -0.64 1.65 19.63
C ASP A 89 -0.61 2.41 18.30
N LEU A 90 0.15 1.93 17.32
CA LEU A 90 0.18 2.53 15.97
C LEU A 90 -1.21 2.53 15.30
N ALA A 91 -1.94 1.41 15.40
CA ALA A 91 -3.29 1.31 14.85
C ALA A 91 -4.26 2.32 15.47
N ARG A 92 -4.10 2.63 16.77
CA ARG A 92 -4.95 3.59 17.52
C ARG A 92 -4.42 5.02 17.52
N TYR A 93 -3.46 5.35 16.66
CA TYR A 93 -2.83 6.67 16.57
C TYR A 93 -2.04 7.09 17.83
N VAL A 94 -1.64 6.14 18.67
CA VAL A 94 -0.75 6.36 19.81
C VAL A 94 0.69 6.25 19.30
N ASN A 95 1.14 7.32 18.66
CA ASN A 95 2.44 7.39 18.01
C ASN A 95 3.54 7.77 19.02
N SER A 96 4.60 6.95 19.11
CA SER A 96 5.73 7.19 20.00
C SER A 96 7.04 6.87 19.28
N SER A 97 8.04 7.76 19.37
CA SER A 97 9.36 7.55 18.76
C SER A 97 10.11 6.33 19.30
N ILE A 98 9.68 5.78 20.43
CA ILE A 98 10.25 4.58 21.08
C ILE A 98 9.36 3.34 20.92
N ASN A 99 8.41 3.34 19.96
CA ASN A 99 7.58 2.17 19.68
C ASN A 99 8.45 0.92 19.47
N THR A 100 8.19 -0.16 20.21
CA THR A 100 9.09 -1.32 20.29
C THR A 100 9.17 -2.15 19.01
N ASP A 101 8.15 -2.08 18.15
CA ASP A 101 8.18 -2.76 16.83
C ASP A 101 8.97 -1.96 15.80
N MET A 102 9.00 -0.63 15.93
CA MET A 102 9.50 0.27 14.91
C MET A 102 10.84 0.92 15.26
N ASN A 103 11.16 1.09 16.55
CA ASN A 103 12.39 1.75 16.99
C ASN A 103 13.59 0.80 16.95
N THR A 104 13.96 0.36 15.74
CA THR A 104 15.11 -0.53 15.46
C THR A 104 15.94 0.02 14.30
N ALA A 105 17.26 -0.19 14.33
CA ALA A 105 18.19 0.39 13.35
C ALA A 105 17.99 -0.11 11.91
N ASN A 106 17.35 -1.26 11.72
CA ASN A 106 17.11 -1.86 10.40
C ASN A 106 15.61 -1.91 10.03
N ASN A 107 14.81 -0.98 10.53
CA ASN A 107 13.36 -0.92 10.25
C ASN A 107 13.05 -0.38 8.83
N ALA A 108 11.75 -0.22 8.54
CA ALA A 108 11.26 0.25 7.23
C ALA A 108 11.88 1.60 6.79
N TRP A 109 12.05 2.57 7.71
CA TRP A 109 12.71 3.85 7.42
C TRP A 109 14.12 3.66 6.86
N ALA A 110 14.96 2.89 7.57
CA ALA A 110 16.34 2.63 7.13
C ALA A 110 16.40 1.87 5.81
N GLN A 111 15.51 0.90 5.62
CA GLN A 111 15.44 0.11 4.40
C GLN A 111 14.98 0.94 3.19
N MET A 112 14.02 1.85 3.38
CA MET A 112 13.60 2.78 2.33
C MET A 112 14.76 3.70 1.91
N TYR A 113 15.52 4.25 2.86
CA TYR A 113 16.70 5.05 2.53
C TYR A 113 17.83 4.22 1.89
N SER A 114 17.99 2.95 2.26
CA SER A 114 18.90 2.05 1.55
C SER A 114 18.49 1.83 0.09
N GLY A 115 17.18 1.69 -0.16
CA GLY A 115 16.64 1.62 -1.52
C GLY A 115 16.87 2.92 -2.32
N ILE A 116 16.65 4.08 -1.69
CA ILE A 116 16.91 5.39 -2.30
C ILE A 116 18.38 5.56 -2.67
N GLU A 117 19.29 5.19 -1.77
CA GLU A 117 20.73 5.28 -2.05
C GLU A 117 21.14 4.41 -3.24
N ARG A 118 20.67 3.16 -3.29
CA ARG A 118 20.90 2.26 -4.43
C ARG A 118 20.32 2.85 -5.72
N ALA A 119 19.12 3.43 -5.68
CA ALA A 119 18.52 4.09 -6.83
C ALA A 119 19.35 5.30 -7.29
N ASN A 120 19.84 6.13 -6.37
CA ASN A 120 20.68 7.28 -6.70
C ASN A 120 21.99 6.86 -7.39
N ILE A 121 22.65 5.80 -6.89
CA ILE A 121 23.85 5.24 -7.52
C ILE A 121 23.54 4.74 -8.93
N CYS A 122 22.43 4.01 -9.10
CA CYS A 122 22.03 3.49 -10.42
C CYS A 122 21.68 4.62 -11.40
N ILE A 123 20.91 5.63 -10.96
CA ILE A 123 20.55 6.79 -11.80
C ILE A 123 21.80 7.54 -12.25
N ARG A 124 22.72 7.86 -11.33
CA ARG A 124 23.99 8.49 -11.67
C ARG A 124 24.81 7.64 -12.66
N GLY A 125 24.97 6.35 -12.38
CA GLY A 125 25.74 5.44 -13.20
C GLY A 125 25.17 5.29 -14.61
N LEU A 126 23.87 5.09 -14.75
CA LEU A 126 23.20 4.99 -16.04
C LEU A 126 23.32 6.29 -16.87
N ARG A 127 23.15 7.45 -16.23
CA ARG A 127 23.30 8.75 -16.90
C ARG A 127 24.75 9.02 -17.35
N THR A 128 25.72 8.52 -16.60
CA THR A 128 27.15 8.76 -16.87
C THR A 128 27.70 7.78 -17.92
N TYR A 129 27.30 6.51 -17.86
CA TYR A 129 27.95 5.44 -18.63
C TYR A 129 26.98 4.64 -19.53
N GLY A 130 25.66 4.78 -19.34
CA GLY A 130 24.68 3.90 -19.95
C GLY A 130 24.09 4.41 -21.27
N ASP A 131 24.23 5.70 -21.59
CA ASP A 131 23.59 6.34 -22.76
C ASP A 131 22.09 5.98 -22.87
N PRO A 132 21.27 6.24 -21.82
CA PRO A 132 19.87 5.84 -21.80
C PRO A 132 19.04 6.69 -22.76
N ALA A 133 18.21 6.04 -23.59
CA ALA A 133 17.30 6.68 -24.52
C ALA A 133 15.96 5.93 -24.58
N PRO A 134 14.85 6.58 -24.96
CA PRO A 134 13.57 5.92 -25.16
C PRO A 134 13.69 4.73 -26.13
N GLY A 135 13.07 3.60 -25.76
CA GLY A 135 13.10 2.37 -26.55
C GLY A 135 14.38 1.54 -26.43
N THR A 136 15.38 2.00 -25.68
CA THR A 136 16.59 1.21 -25.39
C THR A 136 16.47 0.47 -24.06
N GLU A 137 17.25 -0.60 -23.88
CA GLU A 137 17.33 -1.34 -22.62
C GLU A 137 17.84 -0.45 -21.48
N MET A 138 18.85 0.39 -21.73
CA MET A 138 19.36 1.33 -20.73
C MET A 138 18.33 2.41 -20.36
N GLY A 139 17.52 2.86 -21.32
CA GLY A 139 16.39 3.76 -21.04
C GLY A 139 15.35 3.11 -20.11
N GLN A 140 14.97 1.85 -20.42
CA GLN A 140 14.09 1.08 -19.52
C GLN A 140 14.65 1.00 -18.10
N LEU A 141 15.93 0.69 -17.93
CA LEU A 141 16.59 0.56 -16.64
C LEU A 141 16.65 1.90 -15.87
N LEU A 142 16.92 3.01 -16.57
CA LEU A 142 16.87 4.34 -15.94
C LEU A 142 15.44 4.68 -15.46
N GLY A 143 14.43 4.42 -16.28
CA GLY A 143 13.04 4.63 -15.91
C GLY A 143 12.61 3.78 -14.71
N GLU A 144 13.08 2.53 -14.61
CA GLU A 144 12.87 1.67 -13.45
C GLU A 144 13.54 2.25 -12.19
N ALA A 145 14.79 2.72 -12.27
CA ALA A 145 15.50 3.30 -11.12
C ALA A 145 14.81 4.57 -10.59
N LEU A 146 14.40 5.47 -11.50
CA LEU A 146 13.64 6.68 -11.17
C LEU A 146 12.31 6.35 -10.48
N THR A 147 11.59 5.37 -11.02
CA THR A 147 10.30 4.93 -10.46
C THR A 147 10.45 4.27 -9.09
N LEU A 148 11.45 3.40 -8.90
CA LEU A 148 11.71 2.77 -7.60
C LEU A 148 12.12 3.80 -6.54
N ARG A 149 12.92 4.82 -6.90
CA ARG A 149 13.21 5.96 -6.02
C ARG A 149 11.93 6.68 -5.62
N ALA A 150 11.06 6.93 -6.58
CA ALA A 150 9.79 7.60 -6.34
C ALA A 150 8.87 6.78 -5.42
N ILE A 151 8.81 5.45 -5.55
CA ILE A 151 8.05 4.56 -4.65
C ILE A 151 8.53 4.72 -3.21
N TYR A 152 9.84 4.59 -2.96
CA TYR A 152 10.39 4.74 -1.61
C TYR A 152 10.09 6.10 -0.99
N TYR A 153 10.26 7.18 -1.74
CA TYR A 153 9.96 8.51 -1.22
C TYR A 153 8.47 8.75 -1.01
N ALA A 154 7.61 8.28 -1.91
CA ALA A 154 6.17 8.38 -1.74
C ALA A 154 5.71 7.70 -0.44
N ASP A 155 6.24 6.51 -0.15
CA ASP A 155 5.91 5.77 1.07
C ASP A 155 6.53 6.41 2.33
N LEU A 156 7.74 6.96 2.25
CA LEU A 156 8.31 7.77 3.33
C LEU A 156 7.45 8.99 3.65
N VAL A 157 7.07 9.76 2.64
CA VAL A 157 6.23 10.96 2.83
C VAL A 157 4.83 10.56 3.33
N LYS A 158 4.25 9.48 2.79
CA LYS A 158 2.95 8.95 3.23
C LYS A 158 2.95 8.56 4.71
N ALA A 159 4.04 8.01 5.24
CA ALA A 159 4.11 7.54 6.62
C ALA A 159 4.69 8.55 7.62
N TRP A 160 5.64 9.40 7.22
CA TRP A 160 6.37 10.30 8.14
C TRP A 160 6.22 11.79 7.81
N GLY A 161 5.59 12.15 6.71
CA GLY A 161 5.42 13.55 6.30
C GLY A 161 6.73 14.14 5.76
N ASP A 162 7.26 15.15 6.43
CA ASP A 162 8.52 15.78 6.05
C ASP A 162 9.72 14.89 6.41
N VAL A 163 10.55 14.58 5.41
CA VAL A 163 11.67 13.63 5.53
C VAL A 163 12.93 14.19 4.84
N VAL A 164 14.06 13.53 4.98
CA VAL A 164 15.32 13.96 4.34
C VAL A 164 15.23 13.75 2.83
N ALA A 165 15.35 14.83 2.06
CA ALA A 165 15.43 14.77 0.60
C ALA A 165 16.88 14.54 0.16
N ARG A 166 17.14 13.38 -0.46
CA ARG A 166 18.46 12.98 -0.97
C ARG A 166 18.28 12.39 -2.36
N PHE A 167 18.67 13.12 -3.38
CA PHE A 167 18.51 12.72 -4.79
C PHE A 167 19.84 12.40 -5.48
N GLU A 168 20.94 12.52 -4.74
CA GLU A 168 22.28 12.11 -5.16
C GLU A 168 22.85 11.10 -4.17
N PRO A 169 23.81 10.26 -4.58
CA PRO A 169 24.50 9.36 -3.67
C PRO A 169 25.14 10.08 -2.48
N ILE A 170 25.16 9.40 -1.35
CA ILE A 170 25.70 9.95 -0.10
C ILE A 170 27.18 10.30 -0.23
N SER A 171 27.56 11.43 0.34
CA SER A 171 28.95 11.85 0.49
C SER A 171 29.23 12.23 1.95
N SER A 172 30.52 12.47 2.29
CA SER A 172 30.88 12.99 3.62
C SER A 172 30.17 14.30 3.97
N GLU A 173 29.88 15.14 2.98
CA GLU A 173 29.24 16.45 3.14
C GLU A 173 27.71 16.31 3.32
N THR A 174 27.12 15.27 2.76
CA THR A 174 25.66 15.05 2.77
C THR A 174 25.21 13.96 3.74
N MET A 175 26.11 13.44 4.58
CA MET A 175 25.80 12.36 5.53
C MET A 175 24.69 12.75 6.52
N TYR A 176 24.74 13.96 7.04
CA TYR A 176 23.81 14.47 8.07
C TYR A 176 22.97 15.63 7.53
N LEU A 177 22.02 15.34 6.63
CA LEU A 177 21.07 16.33 6.14
C LEU A 177 19.90 16.49 7.12
N GLU A 178 19.37 17.71 7.21
CA GLU A 178 18.12 17.99 7.86
C GLU A 178 16.93 17.51 7.03
N LYS A 179 15.75 17.42 7.64
CA LYS A 179 14.51 17.17 6.90
C LYS A 179 14.23 18.30 5.91
N SER A 180 13.65 17.95 4.80
CA SER A 180 13.10 18.87 3.82
C SER A 180 11.58 18.86 3.90
N SER A 181 10.95 19.95 3.51
CA SER A 181 9.51 19.92 3.22
C SER A 181 9.23 18.82 2.18
N ARG A 182 8.15 18.08 2.38
CA ARG A 182 7.65 17.10 1.39
C ARG A 182 7.36 17.73 0.03
N ASP A 183 7.12 19.04 -0.01
CA ASP A 183 6.88 19.78 -1.26
C ASP A 183 8.09 19.68 -2.21
N VAL A 184 9.31 19.76 -1.67
CA VAL A 184 10.55 19.55 -2.44
C VAL A 184 10.61 18.13 -3.01
N ILE A 185 10.21 17.16 -2.19
CA ILE A 185 10.19 15.74 -2.59
C ILE A 185 9.15 15.53 -3.69
N TYR A 186 7.91 15.98 -3.50
CA TYR A 186 6.86 15.83 -4.50
C TYR A 186 7.24 16.41 -5.86
N LYS A 187 7.85 17.60 -5.90
CA LYS A 187 8.32 18.19 -7.17
C LYS A 187 9.33 17.28 -7.87
N GLN A 188 10.29 16.74 -7.13
CA GLN A 188 11.27 15.82 -7.72
C GLN A 188 10.61 14.52 -8.21
N LEU A 189 9.68 13.93 -7.43
CA LEU A 189 8.99 12.70 -7.83
C LEU A 189 8.15 12.90 -9.10
N ILE A 190 7.46 14.03 -9.22
CA ILE A 190 6.66 14.37 -10.41
C ILE A 190 7.56 14.47 -11.65
N ALA A 191 8.75 15.08 -11.52
CA ALA A 191 9.74 15.17 -12.60
C ALA A 191 10.38 13.82 -12.91
N ASP A 192 10.79 13.03 -11.89
CA ASP A 192 11.34 11.70 -12.08
C ASP A 192 10.38 10.77 -12.83
N LEU A 193 9.08 10.81 -12.48
CA LEU A 193 8.06 9.98 -13.11
C LEU A 193 7.68 10.48 -14.51
N GLU A 194 7.83 11.78 -14.80
CA GLU A 194 7.71 12.30 -16.16
C GLU A 194 8.78 11.71 -17.06
N GLU A 195 10.06 11.84 -16.68
CA GLU A 195 11.18 11.25 -17.41
C GLU A 195 11.01 9.71 -17.54
N ALA A 196 10.70 9.03 -16.44
CA ALA A 196 10.49 7.58 -16.45
C ALA A 196 9.38 7.15 -17.41
N SER A 197 8.28 7.91 -17.51
CA SER A 197 7.15 7.57 -18.38
C SER A 197 7.51 7.56 -19.88
N GLU A 198 8.52 8.34 -20.29
CA GLU A 198 9.01 8.36 -21.65
C GLU A 198 10.00 7.22 -21.94
N LEU A 199 10.69 6.74 -20.91
CA LEU A 199 11.74 5.74 -21.01
C LEU A 199 11.21 4.30 -20.96
N VAL A 200 10.25 4.00 -20.05
CA VAL A 200 9.76 2.63 -19.87
C VAL A 200 8.74 2.22 -20.92
N ALA A 201 8.73 0.94 -21.27
CA ALA A 201 7.77 0.38 -22.19
C ALA A 201 6.38 0.17 -21.55
N TRP A 202 5.33 0.12 -22.36
CA TRP A 202 4.00 -0.33 -21.95
C TRP A 202 4.05 -1.79 -21.48
N PRO A 203 3.03 -2.27 -20.73
CA PRO A 203 2.89 -3.69 -20.42
C PRO A 203 3.07 -4.55 -21.68
N ASN A 204 3.86 -5.62 -21.58
CA ASN A 204 4.25 -6.50 -22.69
C ASN A 204 5.05 -5.83 -23.84
N GLY A 205 5.57 -4.62 -23.64
CA GLY A 205 6.34 -3.90 -24.67
C GLY A 205 7.79 -4.36 -24.80
N ASN A 206 8.35 -4.97 -23.77
CA ASN A 206 9.67 -5.60 -23.75
C ASN A 206 9.75 -6.74 -22.72
N ALA A 207 10.87 -7.42 -22.61
CA ALA A 207 11.05 -8.56 -21.72
C ALA A 207 10.91 -8.23 -20.23
N ARG A 208 11.18 -6.98 -19.81
CA ARG A 208 11.07 -6.54 -18.42
C ARG A 208 9.65 -6.09 -18.01
N THR A 209 8.72 -5.98 -18.96
CA THR A 209 7.34 -5.49 -18.72
C THR A 209 6.26 -6.55 -18.99
N THR A 210 6.65 -7.85 -19.01
CA THR A 210 5.73 -8.96 -19.26
C THR A 210 4.97 -9.43 -18.00
N THR A 211 5.41 -8.97 -16.83
CA THR A 211 4.79 -9.32 -15.55
C THR A 211 4.37 -8.06 -14.80
N THR A 212 3.44 -8.21 -13.86
CA THR A 212 3.01 -7.14 -12.92
C THR A 212 4.12 -6.70 -11.96
N GLU A 213 5.21 -7.46 -11.84
CA GLU A 213 6.40 -7.12 -11.06
C GLU A 213 7.35 -6.17 -11.80
N GLY A 214 7.19 -6.07 -13.12
CA GLY A 214 7.97 -5.18 -13.98
C GLY A 214 7.42 -3.75 -13.98
N ILE A 215 8.31 -2.77 -13.76
CA ILE A 215 7.95 -1.36 -13.91
C ILE A 215 7.62 -1.08 -15.37
N ASN A 216 6.41 -0.65 -15.64
CA ASN A 216 5.88 -0.41 -16.97
C ASN A 216 5.21 0.96 -17.07
N ARG A 217 5.00 1.46 -18.28
CA ARG A 217 4.49 2.81 -18.55
C ARG A 217 3.09 3.04 -17.97
N ALA A 218 2.21 2.04 -17.96
CA ALA A 218 0.87 2.18 -17.39
C ALA A 218 0.94 2.48 -15.89
N PHE A 219 1.80 1.76 -15.16
CA PHE A 219 2.05 2.01 -13.75
C PHE A 219 2.69 3.39 -13.51
N VAL A 220 3.76 3.72 -14.23
CA VAL A 220 4.49 5.00 -14.03
C VAL A 220 3.56 6.19 -14.22
N LYS A 221 2.75 6.20 -15.27
CA LYS A 221 1.77 7.26 -15.54
C LYS A 221 0.70 7.33 -14.45
N ALA A 222 0.10 6.22 -14.09
CA ALA A 222 -0.90 6.16 -13.04
C ALA A 222 -0.32 6.59 -11.68
N PHE A 223 0.91 6.19 -11.38
CA PHE A 223 1.61 6.58 -10.16
C PHE A 223 1.95 8.08 -10.15
N ARG A 224 2.37 8.65 -11.28
CA ARG A 224 2.55 10.10 -11.40
C ARG A 224 1.25 10.85 -11.11
N ALA A 225 0.10 10.37 -11.61
CA ALA A 225 -1.22 10.94 -11.29
C ALA A 225 -1.51 10.89 -9.78
N ARG A 226 -1.27 9.74 -9.13
CA ARG A 226 -1.42 9.60 -7.66
C ARG A 226 -0.55 10.61 -6.91
N ILE A 227 0.72 10.77 -7.30
CA ILE A 227 1.64 11.72 -6.66
C ILE A 227 1.19 13.17 -6.88
N CYS A 228 0.74 13.55 -8.07
CA CYS A 228 0.17 14.87 -8.33
C CYS A 228 -1.04 15.15 -7.43
N MET A 229 -1.95 14.18 -7.27
CA MET A 229 -3.12 14.34 -6.41
C MET A 229 -2.74 14.39 -4.93
N ALA A 230 -1.76 13.61 -4.49
CA ALA A 230 -1.24 13.64 -3.13
C ALA A 230 -0.59 14.99 -2.80
N ALA A 231 0.22 15.53 -3.70
CA ALA A 231 0.89 16.81 -3.55
C ALA A 231 -0.09 17.99 -3.49
N ALA A 232 -1.17 17.93 -4.28
CA ALA A 232 -2.22 18.97 -4.32
C ALA A 232 -3.28 18.82 -3.22
N GLY A 233 -3.26 17.71 -2.47
CA GLY A 233 -4.21 17.38 -1.41
C GLY A 233 -3.91 18.03 -0.06
N TYR A 234 -4.79 17.77 0.89
CA TYR A 234 -4.55 18.14 2.29
C TYR A 234 -3.54 17.21 2.96
N SER A 235 -2.86 17.73 3.96
CA SER A 235 -1.94 16.98 4.81
C SER A 235 -1.64 17.77 6.09
N GLN A 236 -1.25 17.10 7.15
CA GLN A 236 -0.73 17.73 8.35
C GLN A 236 0.67 18.31 8.06
N TYR A 237 0.81 19.61 8.22
CA TYR A 237 2.08 20.34 8.24
C TYR A 237 2.42 20.74 9.69
N PRO A 238 3.64 21.21 9.98
CA PRO A 238 3.98 21.64 11.34
C PRO A 238 3.07 22.77 11.88
N ASP A 239 2.46 23.56 10.98
CA ASP A 239 1.56 24.66 11.28
C ASP A 239 0.06 24.32 11.20
N GLY A 240 -0.30 23.06 10.93
CA GLY A 240 -1.68 22.57 10.86
C GLY A 240 -2.02 21.80 9.59
N ILE A 241 -3.29 21.39 9.47
CA ILE A 241 -3.77 20.66 8.27
C ILE A 241 -4.10 21.66 7.19
N ARG A 242 -3.46 21.52 6.04
CA ARG A 242 -3.67 22.40 4.87
C ARG A 242 -3.16 21.72 3.59
N LYS A 243 -3.45 22.32 2.45
CA LYS A 243 -2.76 22.05 1.18
C LYS A 243 -1.39 22.72 1.16
N SER A 244 -0.53 22.34 0.23
CA SER A 244 0.73 23.05 0.01
C SER A 244 0.50 24.53 -0.31
N ASN A 245 1.40 25.39 0.15
CA ASN A 245 1.43 26.82 -0.21
C ASN A 245 2.24 27.06 -1.51
N ASP A 246 2.88 26.02 -2.05
CA ASP A 246 3.63 26.11 -3.31
C ASP A 246 2.65 26.13 -4.49
N PRO A 247 2.63 27.18 -5.33
CA PRO A 247 1.71 27.26 -6.46
C PRO A 247 1.93 26.15 -7.50
N ASP A 248 3.15 25.61 -7.61
CA ASP A 248 3.45 24.49 -8.50
C ASP A 248 2.74 23.19 -8.08
N LEU A 249 2.38 23.09 -6.79
CA LEU A 249 1.68 21.94 -6.21
C LEU A 249 0.17 22.19 -6.02
N SER A 250 -0.36 23.24 -6.64
CA SER A 250 -1.79 23.54 -6.55
C SER A 250 -2.65 22.57 -7.38
N VAL A 251 -3.93 22.46 -7.01
CA VAL A 251 -4.92 21.69 -7.78
C VAL A 251 -4.99 22.18 -9.23
N SER A 252 -4.97 23.52 -9.45
CA SER A 252 -5.02 24.09 -10.79
C SER A 252 -3.81 23.74 -11.66
N THR A 253 -2.65 23.48 -11.04
CA THR A 253 -1.42 23.08 -11.75
C THR A 253 -1.37 21.57 -11.98
N LEU A 254 -1.63 20.78 -10.93
CA LEU A 254 -1.35 19.36 -10.96
C LEU A 254 -2.51 18.47 -11.44
N TYR A 255 -3.78 18.88 -11.24
CA TYR A 255 -4.90 18.05 -11.68
C TYR A 255 -5.00 17.91 -13.21
N PRO A 256 -4.72 18.93 -14.03
CA PRO A 256 -4.63 18.73 -15.48
C PRO A 256 -3.54 17.72 -15.89
N VAL A 257 -2.37 17.75 -15.22
CA VAL A 257 -1.30 16.76 -15.45
C VAL A 257 -1.78 15.35 -15.06
N ALA A 258 -2.32 15.19 -13.86
CA ALA A 258 -2.83 13.91 -13.38
C ALA A 258 -3.95 13.36 -14.30
N MET A 259 -4.83 14.24 -14.82
CA MET A 259 -5.88 13.83 -15.75
C MET A 259 -5.31 13.29 -17.06
N GLN A 260 -4.30 13.96 -17.62
CA GLN A 260 -3.66 13.49 -18.85
C GLN A 260 -3.02 12.11 -18.65
N GLU A 261 -2.34 11.90 -17.51
CA GLU A 261 -1.76 10.59 -17.19
C GLU A 261 -2.83 9.49 -17.07
N CYS A 262 -3.96 9.78 -16.42
CA CYS A 262 -5.09 8.85 -16.36
C CYS A 262 -5.66 8.57 -17.75
N ILE A 263 -5.86 9.58 -18.59
CA ILE A 263 -6.36 9.43 -19.98
C ILE A 263 -5.40 8.53 -20.78
N ASP A 264 -4.10 8.78 -20.68
CA ASP A 264 -3.10 7.99 -21.42
C ASP A 264 -3.17 6.51 -21.04
N VAL A 265 -3.30 6.19 -19.74
CA VAL A 265 -3.47 4.80 -19.29
C VAL A 265 -4.78 4.21 -19.81
N ILE A 266 -5.91 4.93 -19.64
CA ILE A 266 -7.25 4.45 -20.01
C ILE A 266 -7.34 4.20 -21.53
N THR A 267 -6.80 5.11 -22.35
CA THR A 267 -6.90 5.02 -23.80
C THR A 267 -5.84 4.14 -24.44
N SER A 268 -4.79 3.76 -23.70
CA SER A 268 -3.71 2.91 -24.20
C SER A 268 -4.17 1.49 -24.59
N GLY A 269 -5.23 1.00 -23.96
CA GLY A 269 -5.67 -0.39 -24.08
C GLY A 269 -4.75 -1.42 -23.43
N ASN A 270 -3.73 -0.97 -22.66
CA ASN A 270 -2.75 -1.84 -21.98
C ASN A 270 -3.07 -2.13 -20.51
N ALA A 271 -4.24 -1.70 -20.05
CA ALA A 271 -4.78 -2.00 -18.71
C ALA A 271 -6.31 -1.96 -18.76
N SER A 272 -6.96 -2.76 -17.95
CA SER A 272 -8.43 -2.82 -17.91
C SER A 272 -8.92 -3.42 -16.59
N LEU A 273 -10.17 -3.12 -16.20
CA LEU A 273 -10.82 -3.84 -15.11
C LEU A 273 -10.99 -5.31 -15.48
N GLU A 274 -10.78 -6.20 -14.53
CA GLU A 274 -11.22 -7.59 -14.64
C GLU A 274 -12.75 -7.63 -14.64
N SER A 275 -13.31 -8.60 -15.35
CA SER A 275 -14.76 -8.76 -15.50
C SER A 275 -15.47 -9.10 -14.18
N SER A 276 -14.77 -9.62 -13.21
CA SER A 276 -15.25 -10.02 -11.90
C SER A 276 -14.28 -9.57 -10.82
N PHE A 277 -14.78 -8.95 -9.75
CA PHE A 277 -13.98 -8.58 -8.58
C PHE A 277 -13.38 -9.82 -7.88
N GLU A 278 -14.16 -10.87 -7.68
CA GLU A 278 -13.65 -12.14 -7.15
C GLU A 278 -12.62 -12.76 -8.08
N GLY A 279 -12.87 -12.73 -9.39
CA GLY A 279 -11.93 -13.27 -10.39
C GLY A 279 -10.56 -12.58 -10.36
N PHE A 280 -10.52 -11.26 -10.12
CA PHE A 280 -9.27 -10.53 -9.91
C PHE A 280 -8.51 -11.06 -8.69
N TRP A 281 -9.15 -11.16 -7.53
CA TRP A 281 -8.50 -11.60 -6.30
C TRP A 281 -8.10 -13.08 -6.32
N ARG A 282 -8.85 -13.92 -7.06
CA ARG A 282 -8.41 -15.32 -7.31
C ARG A 282 -7.12 -15.35 -8.11
N LYS A 283 -7.00 -14.56 -9.19
CA LYS A 283 -5.76 -14.47 -9.97
C LYS A 283 -4.58 -14.04 -9.10
N VAL A 284 -4.78 -13.09 -8.17
CA VAL A 284 -3.74 -12.69 -7.21
C VAL A 284 -3.33 -13.86 -6.32
N CYS A 285 -4.29 -14.59 -5.75
CA CYS A 285 -4.00 -15.77 -4.92
C CYS A 285 -3.39 -16.93 -5.72
N GLU A 286 -3.70 -17.04 -7.00
CA GLU A 286 -3.12 -18.01 -7.94
C GLU A 286 -1.72 -17.60 -8.44
N GLU A 287 -1.20 -16.46 -7.94
CA GLU A 287 0.11 -15.91 -8.33
C GLU A 287 0.22 -15.64 -9.84
N ASN A 288 -0.89 -15.23 -10.46
CA ASN A 288 -0.91 -14.83 -11.88
C ASN A 288 -0.39 -13.40 -12.04
N ILE A 289 0.88 -13.30 -12.35
CA ILE A 289 1.61 -12.02 -12.52
C ILE A 289 1.65 -11.53 -13.98
N THR A 290 0.75 -11.96 -14.84
CA THR A 290 0.71 -11.51 -16.25
C THR A 290 0.35 -10.02 -16.33
N ALA A 291 1.20 -9.23 -16.98
CA ALA A 291 0.97 -7.80 -17.18
C ALA A 291 -0.14 -7.50 -18.19
N GLY A 292 -0.73 -6.29 -18.11
CA GLY A 292 -1.74 -5.80 -19.05
C GLY A 292 -3.19 -6.04 -18.61
N GLY A 293 -3.41 -6.48 -17.37
CA GLY A 293 -4.72 -6.62 -16.73
C GLY A 293 -5.06 -5.47 -15.78
N GLU A 294 -5.76 -5.80 -14.69
CA GLU A 294 -6.15 -4.81 -13.67
C GLU A 294 -5.00 -4.41 -12.75
N SER A 295 -4.10 -5.31 -12.38
CA SER A 295 -2.89 -4.98 -11.63
C SER A 295 -1.92 -4.22 -12.50
N LEU A 296 -1.54 -3.01 -12.10
CA LEU A 296 -0.58 -2.17 -12.83
C LEU A 296 0.85 -2.43 -12.39
N TRP A 297 1.05 -2.63 -11.09
CA TRP A 297 2.32 -3.02 -10.50
C TRP A 297 2.11 -3.63 -9.12
N GLU A 298 2.91 -4.65 -8.84
CA GLU A 298 2.92 -5.36 -7.58
C GLU A 298 4.31 -5.32 -6.94
N ILE A 299 4.36 -5.15 -5.63
CA ILE A 299 5.59 -5.37 -4.87
C ILE A 299 5.91 -6.87 -4.93
N PRO A 300 7.05 -7.27 -5.54
CA PRO A 300 7.35 -8.69 -5.72
C PRO A 300 7.85 -9.33 -4.43
N PHE A 301 7.26 -10.46 -4.08
CA PHE A 301 7.75 -11.33 -3.03
C PHE A 301 7.98 -12.74 -3.60
N ALA A 302 9.12 -13.35 -3.29
CA ALA A 302 9.39 -14.75 -3.64
C ALA A 302 8.73 -15.70 -2.63
N ASP A 303 8.61 -16.96 -3.00
CA ASP A 303 8.20 -18.02 -2.10
C ASP A 303 9.01 -18.01 -0.80
N GLY A 304 8.33 -18.09 0.32
CA GLY A 304 8.96 -17.96 1.64
C GLY A 304 9.32 -16.52 2.02
N ARG A 305 8.81 -15.53 1.30
CA ARG A 305 8.89 -14.10 1.58
C ARG A 305 7.49 -13.45 1.48
N GLY A 306 7.38 -12.18 1.81
CA GLY A 306 6.08 -11.51 1.93
C GLY A 306 5.46 -11.78 3.30
N ARG A 307 4.25 -11.50 3.50
CA ARG A 307 3.38 -11.81 4.66
C ARG A 307 1.95 -11.35 4.37
N MET A 308 1.58 -11.32 3.11
CA MET A 308 0.29 -10.74 2.72
C MET A 308 -0.87 -11.61 3.20
N ALA A 309 -0.89 -12.89 2.84
CA ALA A 309 -1.91 -13.79 3.33
C ALA A 309 -1.77 -14.06 4.84
N PHE A 310 -0.55 -14.16 5.38
CA PHE A 310 -0.32 -14.28 6.82
C PHE A 310 -0.97 -13.16 7.63
N THR A 311 -0.98 -11.94 7.10
CA THR A 311 -1.52 -10.75 7.80
C THR A 311 -2.99 -10.52 7.45
N PHE A 312 -3.34 -10.57 6.16
CA PHE A 312 -4.60 -10.03 5.64
C PHE A 312 -5.60 -11.09 5.19
N ALA A 313 -5.23 -12.36 5.09
CA ALA A 313 -6.18 -13.41 4.70
C ALA A 313 -7.16 -13.76 5.83
N VAL A 314 -8.18 -14.53 5.46
CA VAL A 314 -9.07 -15.19 6.43
C VAL A 314 -8.26 -16.01 7.43
N ARG A 315 -8.64 -16.00 8.70
CA ARG A 315 -7.93 -16.69 9.78
C ARG A 315 -8.01 -18.22 9.64
N HIS A 316 -6.87 -18.90 9.71
CA HIS A 316 -6.73 -20.34 9.94
C HIS A 316 -6.19 -20.59 11.35
N ALA A 317 -6.92 -21.35 12.16
CA ALA A 317 -6.56 -21.59 13.58
C ALA A 317 -5.45 -22.63 13.77
N SER A 318 -5.24 -23.49 12.80
CA SER A 318 -4.20 -24.54 12.80
C SER A 318 -3.68 -24.80 11.38
N ALA A 319 -2.66 -25.65 11.26
CA ALA A 319 -2.38 -26.29 9.99
C ALA A 319 -3.58 -27.14 9.55
N ASP A 320 -3.92 -27.08 8.28
CA ASP A 320 -5.09 -27.73 7.70
C ASP A 320 -4.88 -28.07 6.21
N GLN A 321 -5.94 -28.37 5.47
CA GLN A 321 -5.89 -28.71 4.06
C GLN A 321 -5.40 -27.61 3.13
N TYR A 322 -5.31 -26.36 3.61
CA TYR A 322 -4.95 -25.18 2.82
C TYR A 322 -3.58 -24.59 3.19
N THR A 323 -3.17 -24.71 4.45
CA THR A 323 -1.92 -24.11 4.96
C THR A 323 -1.25 -24.95 6.01
N GLY A 324 0.09 -24.95 6.02
CA GLY A 324 0.91 -25.75 6.94
C GLY A 324 1.01 -25.23 8.38
N GLN A 325 0.37 -24.10 8.72
CA GLN A 325 0.40 -23.53 10.08
C GLN A 325 -0.70 -22.46 10.29
N PRO A 326 -1.02 -22.12 11.57
CA PRO A 326 -1.98 -21.03 11.87
C PRO A 326 -1.57 -19.72 11.24
N ARG A 327 -2.49 -19.05 10.52
CA ARG A 327 -2.21 -17.81 9.75
C ARG A 327 -3.44 -16.93 9.62
N GLY A 328 -3.19 -15.70 9.11
CA GLY A 328 -4.24 -14.75 8.74
C GLY A 328 -4.97 -14.12 9.91
N GLY A 329 -5.85 -13.20 9.59
CA GLY A 329 -6.82 -12.63 10.51
C GLY A 329 -6.33 -11.51 11.41
N ASP A 330 -5.18 -10.89 11.11
CA ASP A 330 -4.71 -9.74 11.89
C ASP A 330 -5.62 -8.53 11.68
N TYR A 331 -6.19 -8.39 10.48
CA TYR A 331 -7.04 -7.27 10.07
C TYR A 331 -8.38 -7.75 9.52
N GLY A 332 -9.36 -6.85 9.54
CA GLY A 332 -10.66 -7.07 8.93
C GLY A 332 -11.40 -5.77 8.69
N PRO A 333 -12.50 -5.80 7.92
CA PRO A 333 -13.38 -4.66 7.78
C PRO A 333 -14.04 -4.32 9.11
N LEU A 334 -14.39 -3.04 9.30
CA LEU A 334 -15.30 -2.67 10.37
C LEU A 334 -16.64 -3.39 10.16
N PRO A 335 -17.30 -3.85 11.24
CA PRO A 335 -18.54 -4.60 11.14
C PRO A 335 -19.65 -3.91 10.35
N ASN A 336 -19.76 -2.58 10.45
CA ASN A 336 -20.76 -1.79 9.73
C ASN A 336 -20.55 -1.82 8.21
N VAL A 337 -19.31 -2.00 7.73
CA VAL A 337 -19.00 -1.99 6.30
C VAL A 337 -19.77 -3.09 5.54
N PHE A 338 -19.90 -4.29 6.13
CA PHE A 338 -20.71 -5.35 5.54
C PHE A 338 -22.16 -4.92 5.32
N TYR A 339 -22.73 -4.19 6.28
CA TYR A 339 -24.12 -3.70 6.22
C TYR A 339 -24.27 -2.40 5.43
N ASP A 340 -23.20 -1.67 5.19
CA ASP A 340 -23.19 -0.47 4.35
C ASP A 340 -23.12 -0.82 2.84
N TYR A 341 -22.54 -1.98 2.50
CA TYR A 341 -22.67 -2.52 1.14
C TYR A 341 -24.13 -2.82 0.78
N ASP A 342 -24.48 -2.57 -0.47
CA ASP A 342 -25.72 -3.13 -1.03
C ASP A 342 -25.62 -4.68 -1.06
N VAL A 343 -26.71 -5.36 -0.72
CA VAL A 343 -26.75 -6.83 -0.70
C VAL A 343 -26.43 -7.47 -2.06
N LYS A 344 -26.61 -6.72 -3.15
CA LYS A 344 -26.29 -7.16 -4.52
C LYS A 344 -24.91 -6.78 -4.98
N ASP A 345 -24.15 -6.02 -4.18
CA ASP A 345 -22.75 -5.69 -4.49
C ASP A 345 -21.88 -6.94 -4.31
N THR A 346 -21.35 -7.43 -5.42
CA THR A 346 -20.56 -8.67 -5.44
C THR A 346 -19.23 -8.57 -4.69
N ARG A 347 -18.78 -7.36 -4.37
CA ARG A 347 -17.54 -7.11 -3.61
C ARG A 347 -17.71 -7.40 -2.12
N ARG A 348 -18.94 -7.27 -1.59
CA ARG A 348 -19.27 -7.42 -0.18
C ARG A 348 -18.77 -8.75 0.40
N ASP A 349 -19.19 -9.85 -0.19
CA ASP A 349 -18.93 -11.20 0.32
C ASP A 349 -17.50 -11.69 -0.01
N VAL A 350 -16.85 -11.04 -0.98
CA VAL A 350 -15.42 -11.21 -1.23
C VAL A 350 -14.59 -10.51 -0.17
N THR A 351 -14.97 -9.28 0.19
CA THR A 351 -14.19 -8.42 1.12
C THR A 351 -14.46 -8.77 2.58
N CYS A 352 -15.71 -9.01 2.96
CA CYS A 352 -16.14 -9.17 4.35
C CYS A 352 -16.45 -10.64 4.66
N VAL A 353 -15.59 -11.30 5.42
CA VAL A 353 -15.74 -12.72 5.79
C VAL A 353 -16.05 -12.86 7.28
N PRO A 354 -17.22 -13.44 7.65
CA PRO A 354 -17.67 -13.54 9.05
C PRO A 354 -17.15 -14.80 9.76
N TYR A 355 -16.42 -15.67 9.10
CA TYR A 355 -15.94 -16.93 9.61
C TYR A 355 -14.41 -17.04 9.58
N SER A 356 -13.88 -17.99 10.35
CA SER A 356 -12.49 -18.47 10.24
C SER A 356 -12.47 -19.95 9.98
N TRP A 357 -11.33 -20.48 9.53
CA TRP A 357 -11.05 -21.91 9.51
C TRP A 357 -10.65 -22.36 10.92
N GLY A 358 -11.40 -23.28 11.51
CA GLY A 358 -11.23 -23.77 12.87
C GLY A 358 -10.00 -24.67 13.04
N THR A 359 -9.85 -25.25 14.22
CA THR A 359 -8.80 -26.23 14.47
C THR A 359 -9.06 -27.50 13.68
N ALA A 360 -8.08 -27.94 12.89
CA ALA A 360 -8.21 -29.12 12.07
C ALA A 360 -8.32 -30.41 12.89
N THR A 361 -9.16 -31.34 12.42
CA THR A 361 -9.23 -32.71 12.92
C THR A 361 -8.79 -33.64 11.79
N ALA A 362 -7.76 -34.43 12.02
CA ALA A 362 -7.14 -35.27 11.00
C ALA A 362 -6.68 -34.48 9.73
N GLY A 363 -6.22 -33.26 9.94
CA GLY A 363 -5.75 -32.37 8.86
C GLY A 363 -6.85 -31.62 8.11
N ILE A 364 -8.12 -31.80 8.44
CA ILE A 364 -9.26 -31.13 7.83
C ILE A 364 -9.85 -30.11 8.81
N SER A 365 -9.87 -28.83 8.41
CA SER A 365 -10.52 -27.74 9.10
C SER A 365 -11.90 -27.47 8.49
N LYS A 366 -12.77 -26.84 9.28
CA LYS A 366 -14.11 -26.37 8.87
C LYS A 366 -14.25 -24.90 9.17
N GLN A 367 -15.08 -24.23 8.41
CA GLN A 367 -15.48 -22.86 8.72
C GLN A 367 -16.21 -22.82 10.08
N ILE A 368 -15.87 -21.84 10.90
CA ILE A 368 -16.50 -21.64 12.20
C ILE A 368 -16.85 -20.16 12.39
N ILE A 369 -17.96 -19.90 13.09
CA ILE A 369 -18.28 -18.58 13.62
C ILE A 369 -17.65 -18.41 15.00
N ASN A 370 -17.00 -17.29 15.23
CA ASN A 370 -16.55 -16.92 16.58
C ASN A 370 -17.76 -16.39 17.37
N THR A 371 -18.48 -17.30 18.03
CA THR A 371 -19.70 -16.95 18.77
C THR A 371 -19.42 -16.03 19.97
N GLY A 372 -18.20 -16.00 20.49
CA GLY A 372 -17.78 -15.11 21.57
C GLY A 372 -17.62 -13.65 21.13
N SER A 373 -17.11 -13.44 19.92
CA SER A 373 -16.92 -12.11 19.34
C SER A 373 -18.12 -11.64 18.53
N GLY A 374 -18.91 -12.57 17.97
CA GLY A 374 -20.05 -12.22 17.11
C GLY A 374 -19.66 -11.25 16.01
N VAL A 375 -20.46 -10.21 15.81
CA VAL A 375 -20.27 -9.20 14.77
C VAL A 375 -18.97 -8.39 14.89
N SER A 376 -18.30 -8.41 16.04
CA SER A 376 -17.08 -7.61 16.22
C SER A 376 -15.84 -8.22 15.57
N LEU A 377 -15.93 -9.41 14.97
CA LEU A 377 -14.79 -10.10 14.36
C LEU A 377 -15.10 -10.51 12.92
N TRP A 378 -14.49 -9.78 12.01
CA TRP A 378 -14.51 -10.03 10.58
C TRP A 378 -13.09 -10.17 10.05
N TYR A 379 -12.95 -10.81 8.90
CA TYR A 379 -11.69 -10.97 8.20
C TYR A 379 -11.80 -10.45 6.78
N PHE A 380 -10.70 -9.98 6.22
CA PHE A 380 -10.64 -9.71 4.78
C PHE A 380 -10.64 -11.04 4.01
N GLY A 381 -11.40 -11.08 2.93
CA GLY A 381 -11.48 -12.25 2.08
C GLY A 381 -10.92 -12.06 0.68
N LYS A 382 -10.23 -10.94 0.42
CA LYS A 382 -9.53 -10.69 -0.84
C LYS A 382 -8.35 -11.65 -1.04
N LEU A 383 -7.63 -11.97 0.02
CA LEU A 383 -6.58 -12.98 0.02
C LEU A 383 -7.07 -14.21 0.78
N ARG A 384 -6.89 -15.40 0.20
CA ARG A 384 -7.34 -16.67 0.78
C ARG A 384 -6.37 -17.78 0.46
N TYR A 385 -5.98 -18.56 1.45
CA TYR A 385 -5.15 -19.75 1.23
C TYR A 385 -5.88 -20.80 0.40
N GLU A 386 -7.20 -20.92 0.52
CA GLU A 386 -8.03 -21.83 -0.26
C GLU A 386 -8.13 -21.48 -1.76
N TRP A 387 -7.66 -20.30 -2.16
CA TRP A 387 -7.55 -19.89 -3.56
C TRP A 387 -6.13 -20.04 -4.13
N MET A 388 -5.14 -20.33 -3.29
CA MET A 388 -3.77 -20.52 -3.76
C MET A 388 -3.60 -21.85 -4.49
N THR A 389 -2.76 -21.85 -5.52
CA THR A 389 -2.45 -23.06 -6.30
C THR A 389 -1.41 -23.94 -5.64
N ARG A 390 -0.69 -23.43 -4.65
CA ARG A 390 0.33 -24.13 -3.88
C ARG A 390 -0.01 -24.17 -2.39
N PHE A 391 0.52 -25.18 -1.69
CA PHE A 391 0.40 -25.31 -0.24
C PHE A 391 1.53 -24.54 0.46
N VAL A 392 1.18 -23.56 1.28
CA VAL A 392 2.16 -22.70 1.99
C VAL A 392 2.66 -23.38 3.24
N THR A 393 3.94 -23.75 3.27
CA THR A 393 4.61 -24.36 4.43
C THR A 393 5.58 -23.43 5.15
N SER A 394 6.01 -22.36 4.50
CA SER A 394 6.98 -21.41 5.07
C SER A 394 6.43 -20.70 6.30
N THR A 395 7.28 -20.53 7.30
CA THR A 395 6.91 -19.83 8.53
C THR A 395 6.73 -18.34 8.25
N ASN A 396 5.52 -17.85 8.45
CA ASN A 396 5.14 -16.43 8.35
C ASN A 396 5.28 -15.79 6.97
N ASP A 397 5.67 -16.51 5.94
CA ASP A 397 5.92 -15.96 4.62
C ASP A 397 5.19 -16.80 3.57
N ASP A 398 4.32 -16.17 2.79
CA ASP A 398 3.43 -16.82 1.83
C ASP A 398 3.82 -16.59 0.37
N GLY A 399 4.63 -15.58 0.08
CA GLY A 399 5.11 -15.30 -1.27
C GLY A 399 4.14 -14.53 -2.15
N LEU A 400 2.94 -14.23 -1.67
CA LEU A 400 2.00 -13.41 -2.42
C LEU A 400 2.52 -11.98 -2.55
N ASN A 401 2.42 -11.44 -3.75
CA ASN A 401 2.74 -10.04 -4.01
C ASN A 401 1.73 -9.09 -3.36
N GLU A 402 2.16 -7.88 -3.05
CA GLU A 402 1.27 -6.78 -2.68
C GLU A 402 0.86 -6.00 -3.90
N ILE A 403 -0.43 -5.79 -4.08
CA ILE A 403 -0.96 -4.90 -5.12
C ILE A 403 -0.63 -3.45 -4.73
N TYR A 404 0.36 -2.84 -5.37
CA TYR A 404 0.72 -1.46 -5.10
C TYR A 404 -0.21 -0.46 -5.79
N MET A 405 -0.67 -0.80 -6.99
CA MET A 405 -1.62 0.01 -7.76
C MET A 405 -2.37 -0.83 -8.77
N ARG A 406 -3.67 -0.56 -8.94
CA ARG A 406 -4.51 -1.24 -9.91
C ARG A 406 -5.44 -0.29 -10.69
N TYR A 407 -5.93 -0.74 -11.83
CA TYR A 407 -6.67 0.08 -12.80
C TYR A 407 -7.95 0.73 -12.24
N ALA A 408 -8.63 0.10 -11.28
CA ALA A 408 -9.78 0.70 -10.61
C ALA A 408 -9.44 2.04 -9.95
N GLU A 409 -8.22 2.20 -9.43
CA GLU A 409 -7.76 3.46 -8.86
C GLU A 409 -7.61 4.55 -9.92
N VAL A 410 -7.09 4.20 -11.12
CA VAL A 410 -6.99 5.15 -12.23
C VAL A 410 -8.37 5.70 -12.60
N LEU A 411 -9.40 4.85 -12.63
CA LEU A 411 -10.77 5.27 -12.90
C LEU A 411 -11.32 6.18 -11.80
N LEU A 412 -11.09 5.87 -10.52
CA LEU A 412 -11.57 6.72 -9.42
C LEU A 412 -10.79 8.02 -9.33
N MET A 413 -9.47 8.04 -9.61
CA MET A 413 -8.70 9.28 -9.75
C MET A 413 -9.25 10.14 -10.90
N ALA A 414 -9.50 9.56 -12.06
CA ALA A 414 -10.08 10.28 -13.20
C ALA A 414 -11.49 10.84 -12.85
N ALA A 415 -12.33 10.08 -12.15
CA ALA A 415 -13.63 10.55 -11.68
C ALA A 415 -13.49 11.74 -10.72
N GLU A 416 -12.58 11.66 -9.76
CA GLU A 416 -12.33 12.74 -8.80
C GLU A 416 -11.79 13.99 -9.48
N ILE A 417 -10.80 13.86 -10.36
CA ILE A 417 -10.21 14.99 -11.08
C ILE A 417 -11.27 15.67 -11.95
N GLN A 418 -12.08 14.92 -12.68
CA GLN A 418 -13.15 15.49 -13.50
C GLN A 418 -14.20 16.21 -12.64
N ASN A 419 -14.54 15.64 -11.49
CA ASN A 419 -15.44 16.30 -10.54
C ASN A 419 -14.84 17.62 -10.02
N GLU A 420 -13.55 17.62 -9.67
CA GLU A 420 -12.87 18.82 -9.18
C GLU A 420 -12.79 19.92 -10.25
N LEU A 421 -12.65 19.52 -11.52
CA LEU A 421 -12.67 20.42 -12.69
C LEU A 421 -14.09 20.77 -13.17
N ASP A 422 -15.13 20.52 -12.37
CA ASP A 422 -16.55 20.81 -12.64
C ASP A 422 -17.14 20.07 -13.86
N ASN A 423 -16.55 18.94 -14.25
CA ASN A 423 -17.00 18.10 -15.36
C ASN A 423 -17.81 16.88 -14.86
N LEU A 424 -19.01 17.13 -14.32
CA LEU A 424 -19.84 16.11 -13.66
C LEU A 424 -20.18 14.90 -14.57
N GLY A 425 -20.43 15.12 -15.86
CA GLY A 425 -20.74 14.05 -16.82
C GLY A 425 -19.60 13.04 -16.94
N PRO A 426 -18.41 13.45 -17.39
CA PRO A 426 -17.23 12.58 -17.44
C PRO A 426 -16.87 11.93 -16.09
N ALA A 427 -17.03 12.65 -14.96
CA ALA A 427 -16.81 12.07 -13.63
C ALA A 427 -17.71 10.86 -13.37
N LYS A 428 -18.99 10.94 -13.73
CA LYS A 428 -19.94 9.83 -13.63
C LYS A 428 -19.58 8.67 -14.56
N ASP A 429 -19.06 8.94 -15.75
CA ASP A 429 -18.70 7.90 -16.72
C ASP A 429 -17.54 7.02 -16.20
N TYR A 430 -16.55 7.60 -15.49
CA TYR A 430 -15.49 6.83 -14.85
C TYR A 430 -16.00 6.05 -13.63
N LEU A 431 -16.78 6.66 -12.75
CA LEU A 431 -17.38 5.99 -11.60
C LEU A 431 -18.29 4.84 -12.02
N LYS A 432 -19.03 5.02 -13.14
CA LYS A 432 -19.92 4.01 -13.72
C LYS A 432 -19.19 2.71 -14.01
N GLN A 433 -17.99 2.74 -14.53
CA GLN A 433 -17.22 1.55 -14.89
C GLN A 433 -16.91 0.69 -13.66
N VAL A 434 -16.50 1.30 -12.55
CA VAL A 434 -16.24 0.59 -11.29
C VAL A 434 -17.53 -0.02 -10.74
N ARG A 435 -18.62 0.75 -10.71
CA ARG A 435 -19.90 0.27 -10.22
C ARG A 435 -20.51 -0.82 -11.12
N GLN A 436 -20.37 -0.75 -12.43
CA GLN A 436 -20.86 -1.80 -13.32
C GLN A 436 -20.20 -3.15 -13.04
N ARG A 437 -18.91 -3.17 -12.74
CA ARG A 437 -18.20 -4.40 -12.33
C ARG A 437 -18.72 -4.96 -10.99
N ALA A 438 -19.17 -4.08 -10.08
CA ALA A 438 -19.66 -4.45 -8.75
C ALA A 438 -21.08 -5.08 -8.75
N PHE A 439 -21.87 -4.88 -9.79
CA PHE A 439 -23.26 -5.35 -9.87
C PHE A 439 -23.50 -6.21 -11.11
N ALA A 440 -24.35 -7.23 -10.96
CA ALA A 440 -24.81 -8.01 -12.11
C ALA A 440 -25.51 -7.10 -13.14
N GLN A 441 -25.35 -7.39 -14.43
CA GLN A 441 -25.88 -6.57 -15.52
C GLN A 441 -27.40 -6.33 -15.40
N ALA A 442 -28.16 -7.31 -14.90
CA ALA A 442 -29.61 -7.19 -14.67
C ALA A 442 -29.96 -6.10 -13.63
N ASP A 443 -29.05 -5.78 -12.72
CA ASP A 443 -29.24 -4.78 -11.66
C ASP A 443 -28.74 -3.37 -12.07
N TRP A 444 -28.01 -3.21 -13.18
CA TRP A 444 -27.46 -1.93 -13.61
C TRP A 444 -28.49 -0.79 -13.71
N PRO A 445 -29.73 -1.01 -14.25
CA PRO A 445 -30.68 0.10 -14.34
C PRO A 445 -30.99 0.75 -12.99
N VAL A 446 -31.00 -0.04 -11.91
CA VAL A 446 -31.34 0.44 -10.56
C VAL A 446 -30.08 0.81 -9.74
N LYS A 447 -29.07 -0.07 -9.73
CA LYS A 447 -27.90 0.05 -8.84
C LYS A 447 -26.79 0.93 -9.42
N VAL A 448 -26.77 1.12 -10.72
CA VAL A 448 -25.77 1.93 -11.42
C VAL A 448 -26.41 3.16 -12.04
N ASP A 449 -27.33 2.99 -13.01
CA ASP A 449 -27.83 4.12 -13.80
C ASP A 449 -28.71 5.06 -12.97
N ALA A 450 -29.69 4.54 -12.20
CA ALA A 450 -30.53 5.35 -11.34
C ALA A 450 -29.72 6.03 -10.22
N TYR A 451 -28.72 5.33 -9.64
CA TYR A 451 -27.80 5.90 -8.65
C TYR A 451 -27.04 7.09 -9.21
N LEU A 452 -26.39 6.95 -10.37
CA LEU A 452 -25.62 8.02 -11.00
C LEU A 452 -26.50 9.17 -11.48
N ASN A 453 -27.72 8.91 -11.93
CA ASN A 453 -28.67 9.94 -12.35
C ASN A 453 -29.14 10.80 -11.18
N ALA A 454 -29.21 10.25 -9.97
CA ALA A 454 -29.57 10.99 -8.75
C ALA A 454 -28.48 11.99 -8.30
N ILE A 455 -27.22 11.82 -8.75
CA ILE A 455 -26.13 12.73 -8.46
C ILE A 455 -26.25 13.96 -9.37
N THR A 456 -26.45 15.13 -8.80
CA THR A 456 -26.67 16.38 -9.56
C THR A 456 -25.70 17.51 -9.21
N THR A 457 -24.91 17.34 -8.14
CA THR A 457 -23.95 18.35 -7.67
C THR A 457 -22.55 17.79 -7.54
N LYS A 458 -21.55 18.67 -7.57
CA LYS A 458 -20.14 18.36 -7.32
C LYS A 458 -19.94 17.66 -5.96
N GLU A 459 -20.63 18.13 -4.92
CA GLU A 459 -20.53 17.57 -3.58
C GLU A 459 -21.11 16.15 -3.51
N GLN A 460 -22.29 15.90 -4.12
CA GLN A 460 -22.84 14.57 -4.21
C GLN A 460 -21.93 13.62 -4.96
N MET A 461 -21.29 14.09 -6.04
CA MET A 461 -20.34 13.28 -6.80
C MET A 461 -19.08 12.97 -5.99
N PHE A 462 -18.54 13.94 -5.27
CA PHE A 462 -17.40 13.72 -4.38
C PHE A 462 -17.73 12.68 -3.30
N ASN A 463 -18.87 12.81 -2.64
CA ASN A 463 -19.32 11.84 -1.65
C ASN A 463 -19.48 10.43 -2.25
N ALA A 464 -20.03 10.33 -3.47
CA ALA A 464 -20.14 9.06 -4.17
C ALA A 464 -18.76 8.43 -4.47
N ILE A 465 -17.77 9.22 -4.85
CA ILE A 465 -16.39 8.75 -5.06
C ILE A 465 -15.76 8.29 -3.73
N VAL A 466 -15.95 9.04 -2.65
CA VAL A 466 -15.43 8.67 -1.32
C VAL A 466 -16.02 7.35 -0.83
N GLU A 467 -17.34 7.15 -1.00
CA GLU A 467 -18.01 5.89 -0.68
C GLU A 467 -17.53 4.73 -1.57
N GLU A 468 -17.48 4.94 -2.88
CA GLU A 468 -17.04 3.91 -3.83
C GLU A 468 -15.59 3.48 -3.57
N HIS A 469 -14.70 4.44 -3.24
CA HIS A 469 -13.33 4.13 -2.81
C HIS A 469 -13.31 3.22 -1.57
N GLY A 470 -14.18 3.47 -0.59
CA GLY A 470 -14.30 2.62 0.59
C GLY A 470 -14.69 1.19 0.22
N PHE A 471 -15.72 1.02 -0.63
CA PHE A 471 -16.17 -0.30 -1.08
C PHE A 471 -15.12 -1.01 -1.96
N GLU A 472 -14.46 -0.28 -2.83
CA GLU A 472 -13.51 -0.85 -3.77
C GLU A 472 -12.20 -1.28 -3.09
N PHE A 473 -11.66 -0.45 -2.19
CA PHE A 473 -10.31 -0.62 -1.64
C PHE A 473 -10.27 -1.11 -0.17
N CYS A 474 -11.40 -1.47 0.45
CA CYS A 474 -11.41 -2.05 1.79
C CYS A 474 -10.52 -3.29 1.84
N GLY A 475 -9.51 -3.28 2.72
CA GLY A 475 -8.53 -4.36 2.86
C GLY A 475 -7.28 -4.23 1.97
N GLU A 476 -7.06 -3.06 1.36
CA GLU A 476 -5.85 -2.74 0.57
C GLU A 476 -4.98 -1.65 1.23
N MET A 477 -5.33 -1.21 2.44
CA MET A 477 -4.58 -0.25 3.29
C MET A 477 -4.35 1.14 2.67
N GLU A 478 -5.06 1.51 1.60
CA GLU A 478 -4.95 2.80 0.92
C GLU A 478 -5.92 3.87 1.49
N ARG A 479 -6.91 3.46 2.30
CA ARG A 479 -7.96 4.34 2.80
C ARG A 479 -7.44 5.51 3.62
N LYS A 480 -6.47 5.29 4.51
CA LYS A 480 -5.91 6.34 5.37
C LYS A 480 -5.31 7.48 4.56
N ALA A 481 -4.51 7.17 3.55
CA ALA A 481 -3.88 8.16 2.68
C ALA A 481 -4.91 8.98 1.89
N ALA A 482 -5.97 8.32 1.38
CA ALA A 482 -7.06 8.99 0.69
C ALA A 482 -7.83 9.95 1.63
N LEU A 483 -8.18 9.51 2.84
CA LEU A 483 -8.89 10.33 3.82
C LEU A 483 -8.06 11.56 4.27
N ILE A 484 -6.74 11.40 4.46
CA ILE A 484 -5.83 12.51 4.76
C ILE A 484 -5.87 13.53 3.61
N ARG A 485 -5.69 13.06 2.37
CA ARG A 485 -5.65 13.91 1.18
C ARG A 485 -6.97 14.70 0.97
N TRP A 486 -8.10 14.11 1.33
CA TRP A 486 -9.42 14.75 1.28
C TRP A 486 -9.75 15.60 2.51
N ASN A 487 -8.92 15.63 3.55
CA ASN A 487 -9.20 16.25 4.86
C ASN A 487 -10.46 15.68 5.52
N LEU A 488 -10.61 14.36 5.47
CA LEU A 488 -11.76 13.64 5.98
C LEU A 488 -11.40 12.64 7.09
N LEU A 489 -10.12 12.47 7.46
CA LEU A 489 -9.71 11.38 8.35
C LEU A 489 -10.43 11.42 9.69
N GLY A 490 -10.32 12.51 10.45
CA GLY A 490 -10.96 12.64 11.76
C GLY A 490 -12.48 12.50 11.67
N ASN A 491 -13.11 13.25 10.75
CA ASN A 491 -14.58 13.21 10.58
C ASN A 491 -15.09 11.80 10.27
N ARG A 492 -14.44 11.07 9.36
CA ARG A 492 -14.86 9.71 8.99
C ARG A 492 -14.61 8.70 10.10
N MET A 493 -13.56 8.89 10.91
CA MET A 493 -13.30 8.07 12.09
C MET A 493 -14.40 8.27 13.17
N ASP A 494 -14.81 9.50 13.40
CA ASP A 494 -15.92 9.83 14.32
C ASP A 494 -17.24 9.24 13.82
N GLU A 495 -17.56 9.39 12.52
CA GLU A 495 -18.73 8.77 11.91
C GLU A 495 -18.71 7.24 12.06
N ALA A 496 -17.55 6.60 11.92
CA ALA A 496 -17.41 5.15 12.08
C ALA A 496 -17.70 4.72 13.53
N VAL A 497 -17.26 5.46 14.53
CA VAL A 497 -17.60 5.19 15.93
C VAL A 497 -19.11 5.25 16.16
N VAL A 498 -19.80 6.25 15.60
CA VAL A 498 -21.28 6.35 15.68
C VAL A 498 -21.95 5.17 14.99
N LYS A 499 -21.53 4.82 13.76
CA LYS A 499 -22.06 3.66 13.02
C LYS A 499 -21.87 2.34 13.78
N LEU A 500 -20.71 2.14 14.40
CA LEU A 500 -20.43 0.94 15.21
C LEU A 500 -21.33 0.89 16.46
N ALA A 501 -21.56 2.03 17.12
CA ALA A 501 -22.46 2.11 18.27
C ALA A 501 -23.93 1.84 17.89
N ASP A 502 -24.39 2.41 16.78
CA ASP A 502 -25.71 2.16 16.23
C ASP A 502 -25.89 0.68 15.82
N LEU A 503 -24.88 0.08 15.18
CA LEU A 503 -24.90 -1.34 14.84
C LEU A 503 -24.95 -2.21 16.11
N SER A 504 -24.13 -1.89 17.10
CA SER A 504 -24.10 -2.63 18.39
C SER A 504 -25.47 -2.73 19.05
N THR A 505 -26.22 -1.64 19.04
CA THR A 505 -27.56 -1.53 19.63
C THR A 505 -28.69 -1.77 18.63
N ARG A 506 -28.37 -1.98 17.37
CA ARG A 506 -29.31 -2.12 16.25
C ARG A 506 -30.31 -0.94 16.19
N THR A 507 -29.76 0.26 16.16
CA THR A 507 -30.51 1.52 16.08
C THR A 507 -30.10 2.32 14.84
N GLY A 508 -30.73 3.46 14.64
CA GLY A 508 -30.42 4.34 13.51
C GLY A 508 -30.51 3.62 12.16
N GLY A 509 -29.46 3.75 11.38
CA GLY A 509 -29.32 3.09 10.08
C GLY A 509 -29.20 1.56 10.12
N TYR A 510 -29.09 0.95 11.31
CA TYR A 510 -28.90 -0.50 11.50
C TYR A 510 -30.06 -1.18 12.25
N ALA A 511 -31.23 -0.54 12.35
CA ALA A 511 -32.40 -1.08 13.07
C ALA A 511 -32.95 -2.37 12.45
N ASP A 512 -32.73 -2.62 11.17
CA ASP A 512 -33.13 -3.80 10.42
C ASP A 512 -32.07 -4.92 10.40
N VAL A 513 -30.94 -4.74 11.07
CA VAL A 513 -29.90 -5.77 11.19
C VAL A 513 -30.36 -6.84 12.18
N PRO A 514 -30.29 -8.13 11.82
CA PRO A 514 -30.74 -9.21 12.69
C PRO A 514 -29.88 -9.33 13.96
N GLU A 515 -30.49 -9.69 15.08
CA GLU A 515 -29.76 -9.97 16.33
C GLU A 515 -29.15 -11.36 16.30
N VAL A 516 -29.87 -12.34 15.74
CA VAL A 516 -29.55 -13.76 15.78
C VAL A 516 -29.05 -14.21 14.41
N LEU A 517 -27.90 -14.85 14.41
CA LEU A 517 -27.35 -15.55 13.25
C LEU A 517 -27.67 -17.04 13.38
N TYR A 518 -28.33 -17.59 12.38
CA TYR A 518 -28.56 -19.03 12.20
C TYR A 518 -27.55 -19.59 11.21
N TYR A 519 -26.98 -20.77 11.50
CA TYR A 519 -26.01 -21.36 10.59
C TYR A 519 -26.03 -22.90 10.63
N ARG A 520 -25.63 -23.49 9.52
CA ARG A 520 -25.43 -24.93 9.36
C ARG A 520 -24.30 -25.20 8.38
N TYR A 521 -23.76 -26.39 8.40
CA TYR A 521 -22.83 -26.81 7.37
C TYR A 521 -23.55 -27.12 6.06
N ALA A 522 -22.93 -26.75 4.95
CA ALA A 522 -23.33 -27.13 3.60
C ALA A 522 -23.11 -28.64 3.38
N ALA A 523 -23.47 -29.15 2.19
CA ALA A 523 -23.32 -30.57 1.85
C ALA A 523 -21.87 -31.06 1.82
N ASP A 524 -20.90 -30.15 1.66
CA ASP A 524 -19.46 -30.47 1.74
C ASP A 524 -18.99 -30.77 3.18
N GLY A 525 -19.81 -30.43 4.18
CA GLY A 525 -19.49 -30.62 5.59
C GLY A 525 -18.43 -29.67 6.16
N GLU A 526 -17.94 -28.72 5.39
CA GLU A 526 -16.86 -27.78 5.74
C GLU A 526 -17.31 -26.33 5.71
N SER A 527 -18.08 -25.95 4.70
CA SER A 527 -18.56 -24.57 4.49
C SER A 527 -19.82 -24.29 5.27
N LEU A 528 -20.00 -23.02 5.69
CA LEU A 528 -21.18 -22.57 6.42
C LEU A 528 -22.22 -21.92 5.49
N GLN A 529 -23.49 -22.20 5.78
CA GLN A 529 -24.64 -21.48 5.24
C GLN A 529 -25.29 -20.68 6.36
N PHE A 530 -25.65 -19.43 6.05
CA PHE A 530 -26.16 -18.46 7.01
C PHE A 530 -27.58 -18.01 6.70
N TYR A 531 -28.31 -17.63 7.75
CA TYR A 531 -29.51 -16.80 7.73
C TYR A 531 -29.48 -15.86 8.95
N GLY A 532 -29.92 -14.64 8.80
CA GLY A 532 -29.78 -13.61 9.82
C GLY A 532 -28.45 -12.84 9.71
N LEU A 533 -27.71 -13.02 8.59
CA LEU A 533 -26.55 -12.22 8.28
C LEU A 533 -26.91 -10.95 7.50
N ASN A 534 -27.91 -11.03 6.60
CA ASN A 534 -28.35 -9.88 5.80
C ASN A 534 -29.42 -9.07 6.54
N ARG A 535 -29.49 -7.77 6.21
CA ARG A 535 -30.54 -6.87 6.69
C ARG A 535 -31.94 -7.46 6.41
N GLY A 536 -32.85 -7.35 7.36
CA GLY A 536 -34.22 -7.80 7.27
C GLY A 536 -34.46 -9.31 7.46
N GLU A 537 -33.40 -10.14 7.58
CA GLU A 537 -33.52 -11.58 7.85
C GLU A 537 -33.81 -11.85 9.34
N THR A 538 -34.98 -11.47 9.84
CA THR A 538 -35.31 -11.47 11.27
C THR A 538 -36.23 -12.61 11.71
N GLU A 539 -36.63 -13.51 10.80
CA GLU A 539 -37.49 -14.65 11.12
C GLU A 539 -36.75 -15.70 11.97
N ASP A 540 -37.50 -16.38 12.85
CA ASP A 540 -36.96 -17.56 13.54
C ASP A 540 -36.78 -18.72 12.55
N ARG A 541 -35.54 -19.16 12.38
CA ARG A 541 -35.15 -20.29 11.52
C ARG A 541 -34.55 -21.46 12.28
N SER A 542 -34.82 -21.56 13.58
CA SER A 542 -34.34 -22.65 14.43
C SER A 542 -34.73 -24.05 13.95
N ALA A 543 -35.84 -24.16 13.17
CA ALA A 543 -36.26 -25.43 12.56
C ALA A 543 -35.41 -25.83 11.34
N ASP A 544 -34.82 -24.87 10.62
CA ASP A 544 -34.09 -25.08 9.36
C ASP A 544 -32.56 -25.14 9.53
N TYR A 545 -32.03 -24.60 10.62
CA TYR A 545 -30.60 -24.45 10.88
C TYR A 545 -30.21 -25.15 12.18
N THR A 546 -29.07 -25.86 12.12
CA THR A 546 -28.59 -26.69 13.25
C THR A 546 -28.09 -25.83 14.42
N TYR A 547 -27.57 -24.62 14.14
CA TYR A 547 -26.95 -23.74 15.13
C TYR A 547 -27.52 -22.34 15.03
N ASN A 548 -27.51 -21.62 16.17
CA ASN A 548 -27.76 -20.19 16.22
C ASN A 548 -26.93 -19.53 17.31
N THR A 549 -26.78 -18.22 17.22
CA THR A 549 -26.10 -17.41 18.23
C THR A 549 -26.61 -15.98 18.19
N VAL A 550 -26.62 -15.30 19.34
CA VAL A 550 -26.72 -13.82 19.37
C VAL A 550 -25.43 -13.28 18.75
N TYR A 551 -25.57 -12.70 17.56
CA TYR A 551 -24.45 -12.24 16.74
C TYR A 551 -24.22 -10.74 16.86
N VAL A 552 -25.29 -9.94 16.86
CA VAL A 552 -25.24 -8.48 16.98
C VAL A 552 -25.87 -8.05 18.30
N SER A 553 -25.05 -7.57 19.23
CA SER A 553 -25.47 -7.01 20.51
C SER A 553 -24.35 -6.22 21.17
N PRO A 554 -24.65 -5.38 22.20
CA PRO A 554 -23.62 -4.67 22.98
C PRO A 554 -22.62 -5.61 23.69
N ASP A 555 -23.00 -6.84 23.98
CA ASP A 555 -22.09 -7.84 24.55
C ASP A 555 -21.08 -8.36 23.51
N ARG A 556 -21.38 -8.28 22.24
CA ARG A 556 -20.51 -8.70 21.12
C ARG A 556 -19.68 -7.55 20.57
N LEU A 557 -20.27 -6.37 20.43
CA LEU A 557 -19.62 -5.17 19.96
C LEU A 557 -19.71 -4.07 21.04
N GLY A 558 -18.99 -4.25 22.14
CA GLY A 558 -19.01 -3.34 23.28
C GLY A 558 -18.14 -2.08 23.07
N SER A 559 -18.36 -1.08 23.92
CA SER A 559 -17.67 0.22 23.87
C SER A 559 -16.14 0.11 23.89
N THR A 560 -15.59 -0.86 24.63
CA THR A 560 -14.12 -1.10 24.64
C THR A 560 -13.57 -1.42 23.24
N LYS A 561 -14.29 -2.24 22.47
CA LYS A 561 -13.88 -2.57 21.11
C LYS A 561 -14.09 -1.38 20.17
N ILE A 562 -15.22 -0.71 20.25
CA ILE A 562 -15.53 0.48 19.46
C ILE A 562 -14.49 1.58 19.69
N ASN A 563 -14.19 1.91 20.96
CA ASN A 563 -13.22 2.94 21.32
C ASN A 563 -11.76 2.54 21.02
N SER A 564 -11.50 1.30 20.62
CA SER A 564 -10.19 0.87 20.17
C SER A 564 -9.92 1.21 18.69
N LEU A 565 -10.85 1.88 18.01
CA LEU A 565 -10.65 2.37 16.66
C LEU A 565 -9.56 3.45 16.62
N PHE A 566 -9.61 4.40 17.55
CA PHE A 566 -8.53 5.35 17.81
C PHE A 566 -8.51 5.76 19.29
N THR A 567 -7.37 6.22 19.76
CA THR A 567 -7.17 6.75 21.12
C THR A 567 -6.78 8.22 21.06
N ASN A 568 -5.81 8.55 20.22
CA ASN A 568 -5.44 9.93 19.92
C ASN A 568 -6.19 10.40 18.68
N ASP A 569 -6.38 11.71 18.59
CA ASP A 569 -7.01 12.36 17.44
C ASP A 569 -6.27 12.00 16.14
N PRO A 570 -6.93 11.33 15.18
CA PRO A 570 -6.28 10.92 13.93
C PRO A 570 -5.76 12.10 13.10
N ASP A 571 -6.42 13.24 13.15
CA ASP A 571 -6.02 14.44 12.40
C ASP A 571 -4.75 15.08 12.97
N GLN A 572 -4.51 14.94 14.28
CA GLN A 572 -3.29 15.40 14.93
C GLN A 572 -2.15 14.36 14.88
N ASN A 573 -2.45 13.13 14.47
CA ASN A 573 -1.52 11.99 14.44
C ASN A 573 -1.51 11.31 13.07
N GLN A 574 -1.56 12.07 11.97
CA GLN A 574 -1.59 11.53 10.60
C GLN A 574 -0.35 10.71 10.28
N PHE A 575 0.82 11.11 10.80
CA PHE A 575 2.13 10.53 10.51
C PHE A 575 2.71 9.78 11.69
N TRP A 576 3.66 8.90 11.39
CA TRP A 576 4.54 8.31 12.39
C TRP A 576 5.65 9.28 12.77
N PRO A 577 6.16 9.23 14.02
CA PRO A 577 7.37 9.96 14.38
C PRO A 577 8.60 9.34 13.71
N ILE A 578 9.65 10.13 13.54
CA ILE A 578 10.98 9.58 13.29
C ILE A 578 11.40 8.81 14.55
N TRP A 579 11.82 7.57 14.38
CA TRP A 579 12.14 6.69 15.50
C TRP A 579 13.39 7.18 16.24
N GLN A 580 13.39 7.03 17.54
CA GLN A 580 14.44 7.57 18.41
C GLN A 580 15.84 7.12 18.01
N VAL A 581 16.00 5.87 17.58
CA VAL A 581 17.29 5.33 17.12
C VAL A 581 17.92 6.16 15.97
N PHE A 582 17.13 6.76 15.09
CA PHE A 582 17.62 7.60 13.99
C PHE A 582 17.88 9.04 14.43
N ILE A 583 17.06 9.56 15.35
CA ILE A 583 17.30 10.87 15.96
C ILE A 583 18.66 10.85 16.67
N ASP A 584 18.90 9.83 17.49
CA ASP A 584 20.16 9.68 18.25
C ASP A 584 21.38 9.53 17.32
N ALA A 585 21.20 8.87 16.16
CA ALA A 585 22.28 8.67 15.18
C ALA A 585 22.51 9.87 14.22
N SER A 586 21.64 10.88 14.24
CA SER A 586 21.61 11.97 13.25
C SER A 586 22.60 13.10 13.49
N ASN A 587 23.40 13.05 14.53
CA ASN A 587 24.25 14.17 14.97
C ASN A 587 23.44 15.48 15.25
N GLY A 588 22.16 15.33 15.67
CA GLY A 588 21.29 16.45 16.03
C GLY A 588 20.54 17.11 14.86
N THR A 589 20.66 16.59 13.63
CA THR A 589 19.97 17.15 12.45
C THR A 589 18.52 16.70 12.34
N LEU A 590 18.15 15.51 12.86
CA LEU A 590 16.79 15.04 12.83
C LEU A 590 16.04 15.38 14.11
N LYS A 591 14.80 15.86 13.95
CA LYS A 591 13.86 16.16 15.02
C LYS A 591 12.45 15.76 14.60
N ASN A 592 11.64 15.38 15.57
CA ASN A 592 10.23 15.20 15.36
C ASN A 592 9.48 16.53 15.29
N ASP A 593 8.45 16.56 14.46
CA ASP A 593 7.43 17.61 14.36
C ASP A 593 6.05 17.03 14.75
N TYR A 594 4.98 17.72 14.42
CA TYR A 594 3.59 17.25 14.57
C TYR A 594 3.18 16.96 16.02
N GLY A 595 3.91 17.48 17.02
CA GLY A 595 3.60 17.32 18.45
C GLY A 595 4.19 16.07 19.11
N TYR A 596 5.13 15.38 18.45
CA TYR A 596 5.83 14.19 18.98
C TYR A 596 7.03 14.52 19.85
#